data_86e1c4b28f9be92a081fc4727b83f946
#
_entry.id   86e1c4b28f9be92a081fc4727b83f946
#
_cell.length_a   1.000
_cell.length_b   1.000
_cell.length_c   1.000
_cell.angle_alpha   90.00
_cell.angle_beta   90.00
_cell.angle_gamma   90.00
#
_symmetry.space_group_name_H-M   'P 1'
#
loop_
_entity.id
_entity.type
_entity.pdbx_description
1 polymer ?
#
loop_
_entity_poly.entity_id
_entity_poly.type
_entity_poly.pdbx_seq_one_letter_code
_entity_poly.pdbx_strand_id
1 'polypeptide(L)'
;MQLNLPIPASILILVMIFVSGTAAVASDRIKIDQFWIDQTEVRIGEFRNYTRAKAITTSAEREGGGFEYVAGWTRRPGWLWSSPYGVTASAKEPVVHVSWFEARDYCRHVGGRLPSFSEWRKAAYTEMRKRPTDGFKLGRTYHYPVGDTPDGMNNSRERHVEAGTTKRGVNGLYDMGANVWEWTADRRGDDAMTAGGSWWYGPSKTQASGAQWKPAAFFAIYVGFRCVYDKAD
;
A
#
# COMPACT_ATOMS: atom_id res chain seq x y z
N MET A 1 -20.92 -67.05 41.81
CA MET A 1 -21.38 -66.61 40.46
C MET A 1 -21.18 -65.15 40.36
N GLN A 2 -19.96 -64.73 39.82
CA GLN A 2 -19.57 -63.35 39.69
C GLN A 2 -19.91 -62.92 38.25
N LEU A 3 -20.75 -61.90 38.15
CA LEU A 3 -21.04 -61.25 36.87
C LEU A 3 -19.94 -60.23 36.56
N ASN A 4 -19.17 -60.49 35.52
CA ASN A 4 -18.28 -59.48 34.91
C ASN A 4 -19.10 -58.60 33.95
N LEU A 5 -19.21 -57.31 34.30
CA LEU A 5 -19.76 -56.28 33.44
C LEU A 5 -18.62 -55.69 32.53
N PRO A 6 -18.79 -55.50 31.24
CA PRO A 6 -17.77 -54.88 30.37
C PRO A 6 -17.70 -53.36 30.58
N ILE A 7 -16.49 -52.85 30.62
CA ILE A 7 -16.18 -51.40 30.67
C ILE A 7 -16.46 -50.82 29.26
N PRO A 8 -17.19 -49.71 29.12
CA PRO A 8 -17.38 -49.07 27.82
C PRO A 8 -16.11 -48.38 27.34
N ALA A 9 -15.71 -48.68 26.13
CA ALA A 9 -14.62 -48.00 25.45
C ALA A 9 -14.96 -46.53 25.19
N SER A 10 -14.24 -45.61 25.81
CA SER A 10 -14.37 -44.17 25.54
C SER A 10 -13.79 -43.87 24.17
N ILE A 11 -14.64 -43.52 23.22
CA ILE A 11 -14.24 -43.02 21.91
C ILE A 11 -13.76 -41.58 22.06
N LEU A 12 -12.44 -41.37 21.95
CA LEU A 12 -11.81 -40.06 21.90
C LEU A 12 -12.00 -39.47 20.49
N ILE A 13 -12.97 -38.58 20.34
CA ILE A 13 -13.20 -37.85 19.10
C ILE A 13 -12.16 -36.74 19.01
N LEU A 14 -11.11 -36.95 18.18
CA LEU A 14 -10.13 -35.94 17.86
C LEU A 14 -10.74 -34.90 16.89
N VAL A 15 -11.21 -33.78 17.42
CA VAL A 15 -11.68 -32.66 16.58
C VAL A 15 -10.48 -31.98 15.96
N MET A 16 -10.18 -32.29 14.70
CA MET A 16 -9.23 -31.51 13.91
C MET A 16 -9.89 -30.16 13.55
N ILE A 17 -9.47 -29.09 14.22
CA ILE A 17 -9.81 -27.72 13.84
C ILE A 17 -8.94 -27.36 12.62
N PHE A 18 -9.49 -27.45 11.42
CA PHE A 18 -8.88 -26.87 10.23
C PHE A 18 -8.98 -25.34 10.37
N VAL A 19 -7.91 -24.70 10.82
CA VAL A 19 -7.75 -23.26 10.67
C VAL A 19 -7.48 -23.02 9.20
N SER A 20 -8.51 -22.71 8.43
CA SER A 20 -8.38 -22.21 7.07
C SER A 20 -7.74 -20.81 7.14
N GLY A 21 -6.43 -20.76 7.19
CA GLY A 21 -5.71 -19.55 6.95
C GLY A 21 -5.97 -19.11 5.51
N THR A 22 -6.80 -18.09 5.31
CA THR A 22 -6.82 -17.38 4.03
C THR A 22 -5.45 -16.75 3.86
N ALA A 23 -4.62 -17.38 3.03
CA ALA A 23 -3.37 -16.76 2.60
C ALA A 23 -3.73 -15.39 2.02
N ALA A 24 -3.17 -14.33 2.57
CA ALA A 24 -3.24 -13.02 1.95
C ALA A 24 -2.65 -13.18 0.55
N VAL A 25 -3.42 -12.85 -0.47
CA VAL A 25 -2.90 -12.79 -1.83
C VAL A 25 -1.87 -11.66 -1.80
N ALA A 26 -0.59 -12.02 -1.80
CA ALA A 26 0.49 -11.05 -1.90
C ALA A 26 0.25 -10.20 -3.15
N SER A 27 0.52 -8.91 -3.07
CA SER A 27 0.52 -8.03 -4.24
C SER A 27 1.45 -8.64 -5.30
N ASP A 28 1.01 -8.68 -6.56
CA ASP A 28 1.88 -9.08 -7.65
C ASP A 28 3.11 -8.16 -7.66
N ARG A 29 4.31 -8.77 -7.74
CA ARG A 29 5.57 -8.04 -7.75
C ARG A 29 6.10 -7.91 -9.17
N ILE A 30 6.50 -6.72 -9.53
CA ILE A 30 7.08 -6.42 -10.85
C ILE A 30 8.58 -6.21 -10.71
N LYS A 31 9.37 -6.90 -11.55
CA LYS A 31 10.82 -6.73 -11.58
C LYS A 31 11.19 -5.45 -12.31
N ILE A 32 11.92 -4.57 -11.63
CA ILE A 32 12.49 -3.33 -12.17
C ILE A 32 14.01 -3.38 -11.98
N ASP A 33 14.73 -3.70 -13.05
CA ASP A 33 16.21 -3.78 -13.03
C ASP A 33 16.73 -4.69 -11.89
N GLN A 34 17.24 -4.15 -10.79
CA GLN A 34 17.86 -4.88 -9.69
C GLN A 34 16.89 -5.20 -8.52
N PHE A 35 15.68 -4.67 -8.53
CA PHE A 35 14.71 -4.85 -7.44
C PHE A 35 13.34 -5.26 -7.97
N TRP A 36 12.48 -5.70 -7.06
CA TRP A 36 11.06 -5.96 -7.31
C TRP A 36 10.25 -4.91 -6.57
N ILE A 37 9.08 -4.54 -7.11
CA ILE A 37 8.17 -3.56 -6.52
C ILE A 37 6.75 -4.10 -6.55
N ASP A 38 5.95 -3.79 -5.53
CA ASP A 38 4.52 -4.09 -5.54
C ASP A 38 3.85 -3.43 -6.73
N GLN A 39 3.02 -4.18 -7.45
CA GLN A 39 2.33 -3.69 -8.65
C GLN A 39 1.36 -2.55 -8.34
N THR A 40 0.80 -2.54 -7.12
CA THR A 40 -0.13 -1.54 -6.60
C THR A 40 0.37 -0.98 -5.28
N GLU A 41 -0.30 0.03 -4.74
CA GLU A 41 -0.18 0.42 -3.33
C GLU A 41 -0.55 -0.75 -2.42
N VAL A 42 0.00 -0.78 -1.20
CA VAL A 42 -0.42 -1.73 -0.17
C VAL A 42 -1.88 -1.49 0.16
N ARG A 43 -2.65 -2.57 0.20
CA ARG A 43 -4.11 -2.54 0.39
C ARG A 43 -4.49 -2.70 1.86
N ILE A 44 -5.67 -2.21 2.21
CA ILE A 44 -6.26 -2.36 3.56
C ILE A 44 -6.28 -3.83 4.00
N GLY A 45 -6.61 -4.77 3.10
CA GLY A 45 -6.65 -6.20 3.41
C GLY A 45 -5.29 -6.77 3.82
N GLU A 46 -4.23 -6.36 3.14
CA GLU A 46 -2.85 -6.77 3.43
C GLU A 46 -2.36 -6.17 4.75
N PHE A 47 -2.60 -4.89 4.96
CA PHE A 47 -2.23 -4.20 6.19
C PHE A 47 -3.01 -4.73 7.41
N ARG A 48 -4.27 -5.11 7.24
CA ARG A 48 -5.09 -5.77 8.29
C ARG A 48 -4.46 -7.06 8.78
N ASN A 49 -3.92 -7.88 7.89
CA ASN A 49 -3.25 -9.12 8.27
C ASN A 49 -2.01 -8.83 9.12
N TYR A 50 -1.24 -7.83 8.74
CA TYR A 50 -0.07 -7.38 9.49
C TYR A 50 -0.44 -6.86 10.89
N THR A 51 -1.40 -5.94 10.99
CA THR A 51 -1.79 -5.36 12.27
C THR A 51 -2.33 -6.43 13.23
N ARG A 52 -3.08 -7.41 12.73
CA ARG A 52 -3.55 -8.55 13.53
C ARG A 52 -2.40 -9.46 13.97
N ALA A 53 -1.50 -9.83 13.06
CA ALA A 53 -0.38 -10.73 13.37
C ALA A 53 0.60 -10.14 14.39
N LYS A 54 0.74 -8.83 14.44
CA LYS A 54 1.68 -8.10 15.30
C LYS A 54 1.02 -7.34 16.44
N ALA A 55 -0.32 -7.41 16.58
CA ALA A 55 -1.09 -6.64 17.56
C ALA A 55 -0.77 -5.13 17.50
N ILE A 56 -0.69 -4.57 16.27
CA ILE A 56 -0.35 -3.16 16.06
C ILE A 56 -1.58 -2.28 16.29
N THR A 57 -1.40 -1.21 17.06
CA THR A 57 -2.29 -0.06 17.12
C THR A 57 -1.58 1.11 16.44
N THR A 58 -2.13 1.64 15.36
CA THR A 58 -1.52 2.73 14.59
C THR A 58 -1.62 4.08 15.31
N SER A 59 -0.83 5.07 14.83
CA SER A 59 -0.88 6.42 15.36
C SER A 59 -2.27 7.04 15.20
N ALA A 60 -2.92 6.84 14.06
CA ALA A 60 -4.28 7.31 13.84
C ALA A 60 -5.28 6.70 14.84
N GLU A 61 -5.13 5.42 15.19
CA GLU A 61 -5.97 4.76 16.20
C GLU A 61 -5.71 5.32 17.60
N ARG A 62 -4.43 5.46 17.99
CA ARG A 62 -4.05 6.02 19.31
C ARG A 62 -4.53 7.46 19.50
N GLU A 63 -4.53 8.23 18.41
CA GLU A 63 -4.92 9.64 18.44
C GLU A 63 -6.41 9.87 18.13
N GLY A 64 -7.18 8.79 17.91
CA GLY A 64 -8.64 8.83 17.72
C GLY A 64 -9.10 9.29 16.34
N GLY A 65 -8.20 9.37 15.36
CA GLY A 65 -8.52 9.68 13.97
C GLY A 65 -7.38 10.27 13.16
N GLY A 66 -7.48 10.17 11.85
CA GLY A 66 -6.52 10.69 10.88
C GLY A 66 -6.85 12.09 10.41
N PHE A 67 -5.98 12.65 9.56
CA PHE A 67 -6.09 14.02 9.09
C PHE A 67 -6.64 14.12 7.66
N GLU A 68 -7.40 15.19 7.44
CA GLU A 68 -7.83 15.71 6.15
C GLU A 68 -7.45 17.21 6.06
N TYR A 69 -7.22 17.70 4.85
CA TYR A 69 -7.02 19.12 4.60
C TYR A 69 -8.31 19.74 4.04
N VAL A 70 -8.89 20.70 4.79
CA VAL A 70 -10.07 21.48 4.36
C VAL A 70 -9.66 22.95 4.22
N ALA A 71 -9.67 23.72 5.30
CA ALA A 71 -9.09 25.06 5.39
C ALA A 71 -7.84 25.06 6.29
N GLY A 72 -7.21 23.91 6.44
CA GLY A 72 -6.11 23.54 7.31
C GLY A 72 -6.19 22.05 7.63
N TRP A 73 -5.16 21.52 8.26
CA TRP A 73 -5.15 20.13 8.69
C TRP A 73 -6.17 19.92 9.82
N THR A 74 -7.20 19.14 9.57
CA THR A 74 -8.29 18.83 10.49
C THR A 74 -8.28 17.36 10.81
N ARG A 75 -8.27 17.01 12.11
CA ARG A 75 -8.43 15.62 12.55
C ARG A 75 -9.90 15.22 12.41
N ARG A 76 -10.14 14.05 11.79
CA ARG A 76 -11.46 13.44 11.61
C ARG A 76 -11.59 12.25 12.55
N PRO A 77 -12.45 12.32 13.58
CA PRO A 77 -12.67 11.20 14.49
C PRO A 77 -13.09 9.94 13.74
N GLY A 78 -12.47 8.80 14.07
CA GLY A 78 -12.77 7.51 13.46
C GLY A 78 -12.26 7.30 12.03
N TRP A 79 -11.57 8.28 11.44
CA TRP A 79 -10.87 8.08 10.15
C TRP A 79 -9.56 7.34 10.40
N LEU A 80 -9.53 6.09 10.03
CA LEU A 80 -8.43 5.17 10.32
C LEU A 80 -8.01 4.44 9.04
N TRP A 81 -6.93 3.72 9.10
CA TRP A 81 -6.47 2.90 7.98
C TRP A 81 -7.53 1.88 7.52
N SER A 82 -8.39 1.37 8.41
CA SER A 82 -9.46 0.40 8.11
C SER A 82 -10.80 1.04 7.74
N SER A 83 -10.93 2.34 7.99
CA SER A 83 -12.12 3.16 7.73
C SER A 83 -11.69 4.56 7.29
N PRO A 84 -11.09 4.73 6.11
CA PRO A 84 -10.46 5.97 5.66
C PRO A 84 -11.32 7.22 5.76
N TYR A 85 -12.62 7.07 5.53
CA TYR A 85 -13.61 8.14 5.58
C TYR A 85 -14.59 7.97 6.76
N GLY A 86 -14.17 7.27 7.83
CA GLY A 86 -15.03 7.01 8.98
C GLY A 86 -16.06 5.91 8.76
N VAL A 87 -16.03 5.24 7.62
CA VAL A 87 -16.89 4.09 7.27
C VAL A 87 -16.04 2.91 6.85
N THR A 88 -16.56 1.70 7.01
CA THR A 88 -15.86 0.47 6.60
C THR A 88 -15.50 0.56 5.12
N ALA A 89 -14.23 0.30 4.81
CA ALA A 89 -13.69 0.34 3.46
C ALA A 89 -13.51 -1.05 2.86
N SER A 90 -13.41 -1.09 1.53
CA SER A 90 -13.04 -2.30 0.79
C SER A 90 -11.63 -2.74 1.20
N ALA A 91 -11.44 -4.06 1.29
CA ALA A 91 -10.11 -4.63 1.51
C ALA A 91 -9.11 -4.31 0.38
N LYS A 92 -9.60 -3.89 -0.78
CA LYS A 92 -8.81 -3.54 -1.98
C LYS A 92 -8.44 -2.06 -2.06
N GLU A 93 -9.03 -1.19 -1.24
CA GLU A 93 -8.62 0.21 -1.18
C GLU A 93 -7.18 0.35 -0.66
N PRO A 94 -6.41 1.38 -1.09
CA PRO A 94 -5.08 1.62 -0.57
C PRO A 94 -5.13 1.93 0.92
N VAL A 95 -4.16 1.43 1.67
CA VAL A 95 -4.04 1.80 3.08
C VAL A 95 -3.54 3.24 3.18
N VAL A 96 -4.27 4.06 3.92
CA VAL A 96 -3.95 5.47 4.22
C VAL A 96 -4.01 5.72 5.73
N HIS A 97 -3.80 6.93 6.19
CA HIS A 97 -3.69 7.26 7.63
C HIS A 97 -2.60 6.46 8.34
N VAL A 98 -1.51 6.19 7.63
CA VAL A 98 -0.31 5.51 8.14
C VAL A 98 0.90 6.44 8.06
N SER A 99 1.68 6.50 9.14
CA SER A 99 2.93 7.23 9.20
C SER A 99 4.03 6.51 8.40
N TRP A 100 5.12 7.24 8.12
CA TRP A 100 6.30 6.64 7.50
C TRP A 100 6.87 5.45 8.31
N PHE A 101 6.83 5.55 9.64
CA PHE A 101 7.33 4.50 10.52
C PHE A 101 6.51 3.21 10.38
N GLU A 102 5.19 3.33 10.35
CA GLU A 102 4.26 2.19 10.17
C GLU A 102 4.39 1.56 8.80
N ALA A 103 4.53 2.38 7.75
CA ALA A 103 4.76 1.93 6.38
C ALA A 103 6.09 1.17 6.26
N ARG A 104 7.18 1.70 6.84
CA ARG A 104 8.49 1.05 6.89
C ARG A 104 8.42 -0.30 7.59
N ASP A 105 7.77 -0.35 8.74
CA ASP A 105 7.71 -1.56 9.58
C ASP A 105 6.83 -2.64 8.94
N TYR A 106 5.77 -2.23 8.23
CA TYR A 106 5.00 -3.14 7.38
C TYR A 106 5.88 -3.74 6.27
N CYS A 107 6.58 -2.92 5.48
CA CYS A 107 7.42 -3.43 4.39
C CYS A 107 8.49 -4.40 4.91
N ARG A 108 9.10 -4.11 6.05
CA ARG A 108 10.06 -5.03 6.71
C ARG A 108 9.39 -6.35 7.13
N HIS A 109 8.17 -6.29 7.63
CA HIS A 109 7.44 -7.49 8.03
C HIS A 109 7.18 -8.45 6.86
N VAL A 110 6.91 -7.92 5.66
CA VAL A 110 6.68 -8.72 4.45
C VAL A 110 7.96 -9.03 3.67
N GLY A 111 9.14 -8.83 4.30
CA GLY A 111 10.44 -9.16 3.70
C GLY A 111 10.98 -8.14 2.70
N GLY A 112 10.36 -6.95 2.66
CA GLY A 112 10.76 -5.85 1.79
C GLY A 112 11.22 -4.61 2.55
N ARG A 113 11.19 -3.48 1.87
CA ARG A 113 11.49 -2.15 2.40
C ARG A 113 10.72 -1.08 1.62
N LEU A 114 10.67 0.14 2.14
CA LEU A 114 10.22 1.27 1.32
C LEU A 114 11.20 1.48 0.16
N PRO A 115 10.72 1.86 -1.04
CA PRO A 115 11.59 2.26 -2.15
C PRO A 115 12.37 3.53 -1.81
N SER A 116 13.63 3.64 -2.21
CA SER A 116 14.24 4.97 -2.33
C SER A 116 13.48 5.79 -3.38
N PHE A 117 13.52 7.12 -3.28
CA PHE A 117 12.89 7.97 -4.30
C PHE A 117 13.47 7.72 -5.70
N SER A 118 14.75 7.38 -5.79
CA SER A 118 15.39 7.00 -7.05
C SER A 118 14.78 5.72 -7.65
N GLU A 119 14.56 4.68 -6.84
CA GLU A 119 13.91 3.44 -7.27
C GLU A 119 12.45 3.69 -7.65
N TRP A 120 11.73 4.40 -6.79
CA TRP A 120 10.33 4.77 -7.03
C TRP A 120 10.18 5.53 -8.35
N ARG A 121 11.02 6.56 -8.56
CA ARG A 121 11.03 7.38 -9.77
C ARG A 121 11.37 6.56 -11.02
N LYS A 122 12.35 5.66 -10.94
CA LYS A 122 12.70 4.75 -12.04
C LYS A 122 11.51 3.87 -12.40
N ALA A 123 10.88 3.27 -11.41
CA ALA A 123 9.71 2.41 -11.60
C ALA A 123 8.51 3.16 -12.20
N ALA A 124 8.27 4.39 -11.74
CA ALA A 124 7.11 5.19 -12.17
C ALA A 124 7.23 5.75 -13.59
N TYR A 125 8.43 6.12 -14.03
CA TYR A 125 8.55 6.91 -15.26
C TYR A 125 9.40 6.28 -16.35
N THR A 126 10.32 5.35 -16.06
CA THR A 126 11.20 4.76 -17.08
C THR A 126 10.81 3.32 -17.36
N GLU A 127 10.43 3.03 -18.60
CA GLU A 127 10.03 1.67 -18.99
C GLU A 127 11.24 0.73 -19.04
N MET A 128 11.23 -0.30 -18.23
CA MET A 128 12.33 -1.25 -18.07
C MET A 128 12.00 -2.65 -18.62
N ARG A 129 10.76 -2.94 -18.99
CA ARG A 129 10.38 -4.26 -19.51
C ARG A 129 10.99 -4.49 -20.89
N LYS A 130 11.58 -5.66 -21.10
CA LYS A 130 12.12 -6.07 -22.42
C LYS A 130 11.03 -6.15 -23.51
N ARG A 131 9.79 -6.46 -23.12
CA ARG A 131 8.61 -6.54 -23.99
C ARG A 131 7.50 -5.68 -23.37
N PRO A 132 7.58 -4.36 -23.53
CA PRO A 132 6.55 -3.48 -23.01
C PRO A 132 5.22 -3.67 -23.76
N THR A 133 4.13 -3.41 -23.08
CA THR A 133 2.76 -3.40 -23.62
C THR A 133 2.22 -1.96 -23.59
N ASP A 134 0.99 -1.78 -24.05
CA ASP A 134 0.23 -0.52 -23.90
C ASP A 134 0.91 0.70 -24.56
N GLY A 135 1.73 0.47 -25.60
CA GLY A 135 2.44 1.53 -26.34
C GLY A 135 3.70 2.06 -25.68
N PHE A 136 4.09 1.53 -24.52
CA PHE A 136 5.35 1.89 -23.87
C PHE A 136 6.57 1.37 -24.64
N LYS A 137 7.74 2.03 -24.48
CA LYS A 137 8.98 1.69 -25.19
C LYS A 137 10.11 1.51 -24.16
N LEU A 138 10.82 0.39 -24.23
CA LEU A 138 11.98 0.09 -23.39
C LEU A 138 12.96 1.26 -23.37
N GLY A 139 13.42 1.65 -22.18
CA GLY A 139 14.37 2.71 -21.92
C GLY A 139 13.81 4.13 -22.02
N ARG A 140 12.56 4.30 -22.48
CA ARG A 140 11.93 5.63 -22.56
C ARG A 140 11.46 6.08 -21.17
N THR A 141 11.76 7.35 -20.84
CA THR A 141 11.21 8.04 -19.66
C THR A 141 10.03 8.91 -20.09
N TYR A 142 8.93 8.80 -19.37
CA TYR A 142 7.66 9.47 -19.62
C TYR A 142 7.42 10.61 -18.63
N HIS A 143 6.58 11.57 -19.01
CA HIS A 143 6.23 12.72 -18.15
C HIS A 143 5.37 12.33 -16.96
N TYR A 144 4.52 11.32 -17.13
CA TYR A 144 3.60 10.79 -16.12
C TYR A 144 3.77 9.27 -15.99
N PRO A 145 3.42 8.69 -14.85
CA PRO A 145 3.47 7.24 -14.66
C PRO A 145 2.59 6.45 -15.65
N VAL A 146 1.63 7.10 -16.30
CA VAL A 146 0.70 6.52 -17.28
C VAL A 146 1.04 6.89 -18.74
N GLY A 147 2.16 7.59 -18.98
CA GLY A 147 2.62 7.99 -20.31
C GLY A 147 2.95 9.47 -20.44
N ASP A 148 2.71 10.04 -21.62
CA ASP A 148 3.01 11.44 -21.91
C ASP A 148 1.90 12.41 -21.47
N THR A 149 0.70 11.90 -21.19
CA THR A 149 -0.45 12.64 -20.67
C THR A 149 -0.89 12.04 -19.33
N PRO A 150 -1.61 12.82 -18.49
CA PRO A 150 -2.11 12.34 -17.20
C PRO A 150 -3.39 11.48 -17.30
N ASP A 151 -3.87 11.19 -18.52
CA ASP A 151 -5.16 10.54 -18.73
C ASP A 151 -5.21 9.13 -18.14
N GLY A 152 -6.23 8.87 -17.35
CA GLY A 152 -6.47 7.60 -16.68
C GLY A 152 -5.89 7.47 -15.26
N MET A 153 -5.26 8.53 -14.72
CA MET A 153 -4.93 8.63 -13.30
C MET A 153 -6.13 9.11 -12.48
N ASN A 154 -6.18 8.74 -11.19
CA ASN A 154 -7.22 9.23 -10.28
C ASN A 154 -6.88 10.63 -9.74
N ASN A 155 -7.20 11.67 -10.50
CA ASN A 155 -7.15 13.09 -10.10
C ASN A 155 -8.56 13.66 -9.90
N SER A 156 -9.51 12.86 -9.44
CA SER A 156 -10.93 13.20 -9.37
C SER A 156 -11.26 14.35 -8.42
N ARG A 157 -10.42 14.59 -7.43
CA ARG A 157 -10.65 15.47 -6.29
C ARG A 157 -11.81 15.05 -5.38
N GLU A 158 -12.26 13.81 -5.52
CA GLU A 158 -13.35 13.24 -4.73
C GLU A 158 -12.83 12.32 -3.62
N ARG A 159 -12.16 11.24 -4.01
CA ARG A 159 -11.57 10.26 -3.10
C ARG A 159 -10.59 9.33 -3.82
N HIS A 160 -9.81 8.55 -3.06
CA HIS A 160 -9.06 7.45 -3.62
C HIS A 160 -10.00 6.33 -4.12
N VAL A 161 -9.52 5.52 -5.04
CA VAL A 161 -10.21 4.34 -5.58
C VAL A 161 -9.48 3.06 -5.16
N GLU A 162 -10.09 1.90 -5.37
CA GLU A 162 -9.43 0.61 -5.14
C GLU A 162 -8.10 0.53 -5.90
N ALA A 163 -7.05 0.05 -5.23
CA ALA A 163 -5.73 -0.07 -5.82
C ALA A 163 -5.73 -1.02 -7.03
N GLY A 164 -5.12 -0.60 -8.12
CA GLY A 164 -5.06 -1.35 -9.37
C GLY A 164 -6.24 -1.17 -10.31
N THR A 165 -7.13 -0.19 -10.05
CA THR A 165 -8.30 0.06 -10.90
C THR A 165 -8.14 1.24 -11.87
N THR A 166 -7.06 2.00 -11.77
CA THR A 166 -6.74 3.07 -12.72
C THR A 166 -6.06 2.53 -13.98
N LYS A 167 -5.65 3.41 -14.88
CA LYS A 167 -4.90 3.02 -16.07
C LYS A 167 -3.57 2.37 -15.71
N ARG A 168 -3.30 1.21 -16.29
CA ARG A 168 -2.01 0.54 -16.20
C ARG A 168 -0.92 1.41 -16.84
N GLY A 169 0.12 1.69 -16.08
CA GLY A 169 1.19 2.62 -16.44
C GLY A 169 2.49 1.95 -16.88
N VAL A 170 3.52 2.77 -16.81
CA VAL A 170 4.92 2.39 -17.04
C VAL A 170 5.27 1.17 -16.22
N ASN A 171 6.06 0.27 -16.79
CA ASN A 171 6.44 -1.01 -16.19
C ASN A 171 5.27 -1.95 -15.83
N GLY A 172 4.04 -1.63 -16.23
CA GLY A 172 2.86 -2.40 -15.87
C GLY A 172 2.39 -2.18 -14.43
N LEU A 173 2.83 -1.09 -13.81
CA LEU A 173 2.43 -0.67 -12.47
C LEU A 173 1.12 0.12 -12.53
N TYR A 174 0.40 0.13 -11.41
CA TYR A 174 -0.81 0.93 -11.24
C TYR A 174 -0.59 1.98 -10.16
N ASP A 175 -1.32 3.08 -10.27
CA ASP A 175 -1.46 4.10 -9.23
C ASP A 175 -0.14 4.77 -8.79
N MET A 176 0.95 4.64 -9.59
CA MET A 176 2.21 5.36 -9.36
C MET A 176 2.05 6.89 -9.47
N GLY A 177 0.93 7.34 -9.99
CA GLY A 177 0.54 8.75 -10.08
C GLY A 177 -0.89 8.97 -9.64
N ALA A 178 -1.09 9.98 -8.80
CA ALA A 178 -2.38 10.29 -8.16
C ALA A 178 -2.80 9.20 -7.17
N ASN A 179 -4.06 8.86 -7.08
CA ASN A 179 -4.66 8.00 -6.07
C ASN A 179 -4.19 8.38 -4.65
N VAL A 180 -3.08 7.86 -4.12
CA VAL A 180 -2.50 8.34 -2.86
C VAL A 180 -1.01 8.65 -2.99
N TRP A 181 -0.50 9.62 -2.20
CA TRP A 181 0.93 9.83 -2.02
C TRP A 181 1.57 8.57 -1.46
N GLU A 182 2.77 8.24 -1.90
CA GLU A 182 3.50 7.09 -1.42
C GLU A 182 4.76 7.48 -0.66
N TRP A 183 4.91 6.98 0.58
CA TRP A 183 6.13 7.12 1.33
C TRP A 183 7.30 6.46 0.62
N THR A 184 8.45 7.16 0.59
CA THR A 184 9.74 6.59 0.16
C THR A 184 10.69 6.44 1.34
N ALA A 185 11.81 5.75 1.15
CA ALA A 185 12.81 5.54 2.20
C ALA A 185 13.60 6.80 2.56
N ASP A 186 13.54 7.83 1.70
CA ASP A 186 14.36 9.03 1.83
C ASP A 186 13.93 9.88 3.03
N ARG A 187 14.91 10.25 3.85
CA ARG A 187 14.74 11.03 5.08
C ARG A 187 15.62 12.28 5.07
N ARG A 188 15.08 13.35 5.69
CA ARG A 188 15.81 14.59 5.95
C ARG A 188 15.41 15.12 7.34
N GLY A 189 16.22 14.86 8.36
CA GLY A 189 15.83 15.11 9.75
C GLY A 189 14.56 14.34 10.12
N ASP A 190 13.55 15.06 10.59
CA ASP A 190 12.26 14.48 10.97
C ASP A 190 11.31 14.28 9.79
N ASP A 191 11.67 14.76 8.60
CA ASP A 191 10.86 14.60 7.39
C ASP A 191 11.18 13.31 6.64
N ALA A 192 10.18 12.79 5.93
CA ALA A 192 10.28 11.73 4.93
C ALA A 192 9.68 12.20 3.60
N MET A 193 10.19 11.67 2.48
CA MET A 193 9.71 12.05 1.16
C MET A 193 8.49 11.22 0.77
N THR A 194 7.52 11.89 0.11
CA THR A 194 6.40 11.28 -0.59
C THR A 194 6.46 11.58 -2.08
N ALA A 195 6.00 10.64 -2.90
CA ALA A 195 5.98 10.75 -4.36
C ALA A 195 4.59 10.42 -4.91
N GLY A 196 4.33 10.74 -6.17
CA GLY A 196 3.16 10.34 -6.94
C GLY A 196 1.97 11.29 -6.91
N GLY A 197 1.85 12.18 -5.95
CA GLY A 197 0.64 12.97 -5.77
C GLY A 197 -0.49 12.16 -5.15
N SER A 198 -1.70 12.72 -5.10
CA SER A 198 -2.89 11.98 -4.68
C SER A 198 -4.11 12.45 -5.45
N TRP A 199 -5.23 11.76 -5.27
CA TRP A 199 -6.52 12.10 -5.87
C TRP A 199 -6.94 13.58 -5.70
N TRP A 200 -6.45 14.23 -4.65
CA TRP A 200 -6.74 15.64 -4.34
C TRP A 200 -5.99 16.64 -5.20
N TYR A 201 -4.82 16.27 -5.75
CA TYR A 201 -3.94 17.18 -6.45
C TYR A 201 -4.10 17.12 -7.98
N GLY A 202 -3.76 18.23 -8.64
CA GLY A 202 -3.67 18.26 -10.10
C GLY A 202 -2.46 17.48 -10.64
N PRO A 203 -2.43 17.21 -11.96
CA PRO A 203 -1.43 16.34 -12.59
C PRO A 203 0.04 16.76 -12.37
N SER A 204 0.34 18.03 -12.16
CA SER A 204 1.70 18.51 -11.90
C SER A 204 2.35 17.85 -10.67
N LYS A 205 1.55 17.41 -9.68
CA LYS A 205 2.05 16.73 -8.49
C LYS A 205 2.36 15.24 -8.73
N THR A 206 1.92 14.71 -9.86
CA THR A 206 2.20 13.33 -10.26
C THR A 206 3.43 13.20 -11.17
N GLN A 207 4.11 14.29 -11.46
CA GLN A 207 5.41 14.30 -12.14
C GLN A 207 6.55 14.06 -11.15
N ALA A 208 7.72 13.66 -11.64
CA ALA A 208 8.89 13.39 -10.81
C ALA A 208 9.31 14.59 -9.92
N SER A 209 9.11 15.83 -10.42
CA SER A 209 9.36 17.08 -9.67
C SER A 209 8.29 17.38 -8.62
N GLY A 210 7.18 16.65 -8.62
CA GLY A 210 6.07 16.87 -7.69
C GLY A 210 6.26 16.29 -6.29
N ALA A 211 7.32 15.48 -6.07
CA ALA A 211 7.61 14.87 -4.77
C ALA A 211 7.73 15.91 -3.64
N GLN A 212 7.31 15.53 -2.43
CA GLN A 212 7.22 16.44 -1.29
C GLN A 212 7.77 15.83 0.00
N TRP A 213 8.45 16.64 0.79
CA TRP A 213 8.81 16.31 2.16
C TRP A 213 7.62 16.53 3.08
N LYS A 214 7.39 15.60 3.99
CA LYS A 214 6.36 15.65 5.04
C LYS A 214 6.95 15.13 6.35
N PRO A 215 6.51 15.61 7.52
CA PRO A 215 6.91 15.01 8.79
C PRO A 215 6.69 13.49 8.75
N ALA A 216 7.70 12.70 9.13
CA ALA A 216 7.61 11.23 9.05
C ALA A 216 6.54 10.64 9.98
N ALA A 217 6.19 11.35 11.05
CA ALA A 217 5.10 10.99 11.93
C ALA A 217 3.71 11.38 11.41
N PHE A 218 3.64 12.12 10.28
CA PHE A 218 2.38 12.56 9.70
C PHE A 218 1.59 11.39 9.09
N PHE A 219 0.27 11.44 9.23
CA PHE A 219 -0.66 10.48 8.64
C PHE A 219 -1.95 11.17 8.23
N ALA A 220 -2.40 10.92 7.01
CA ALA A 220 -3.59 11.58 6.45
C ALA A 220 -4.26 10.70 5.40
N ILE A 221 -5.49 11.08 5.02
CA ILE A 221 -6.29 10.41 3.99
C ILE A 221 -5.60 10.34 2.62
N TYR A 222 -4.58 11.15 2.40
CA TYR A 222 -3.90 11.29 1.12
C TYR A 222 -2.62 10.45 1.00
N VAL A 223 -2.17 9.77 2.05
CA VAL A 223 -0.83 9.18 2.12
C VAL A 223 -0.90 7.70 2.48
N GLY A 224 -0.38 6.89 1.58
CA GLY A 224 -0.15 5.46 1.69
C GLY A 224 1.28 5.11 1.31
N PHE A 225 1.51 3.90 0.78
CA PHE A 225 2.85 3.42 0.38
C PHE A 225 2.75 2.13 -0.44
N ARG A 226 3.88 1.76 -1.05
CA ARG A 226 4.16 0.40 -1.57
C ARG A 226 5.55 -0.05 -1.17
N CYS A 227 5.82 -1.35 -1.27
CA CYS A 227 7.11 -1.93 -0.90
C CYS A 227 7.95 -2.30 -2.12
N VAL A 228 9.27 -2.37 -1.91
CA VAL A 228 10.22 -2.99 -2.84
C VAL A 228 10.97 -4.13 -2.15
N TYR A 229 11.54 -5.02 -2.97
CA TYR A 229 12.20 -6.25 -2.53
C TYR A 229 13.49 -6.43 -3.33
N ASP A 230 14.56 -6.83 -2.65
CA ASP A 230 15.86 -7.03 -3.28
C ASP A 230 15.95 -8.42 -3.94
N LYS A 231 15.02 -9.33 -3.63
CA LYS A 231 14.92 -10.69 -4.20
C LYS A 231 13.47 -10.97 -4.60
N ALA A 232 13.29 -11.83 -5.60
CA ALA A 232 12.01 -12.52 -5.79
C ALA A 232 11.81 -13.49 -4.61
N ASP A 233 10.57 -13.71 -4.21
CA ASP A 233 10.22 -14.82 -3.31
C ASP A 233 10.42 -16.15 -4.02
#